data_375c3086bccdcdbdf66065e1c9be0390
#
_entry.id   375c3086bccdcdbdf66065e1c9be0390
#
_cell.length_a   1.000
_cell.length_b   1.000
_cell.length_c   1.000
_cell.angle_alpha   90.00
_cell.angle_beta   90.00
_cell.angle_gamma   90.00
#
_symmetry.space_group_name_H-M   'P 1'
#
loop_
_entity.id
_entity.type
_entity.pdbx_description
1 polymer ?
#
loop_
_entity_poly.entity_id
_entity_poly.type
_entity_poly.pdbx_seq_one_letter_code
_entity_poly.pdbx_strand_id
1 'polypeptide(L)'
;MKYFNTYYFCSIIQYIIEDSSLDYARTLAEFTDPLSECEREDFSKESYLHSFVDFAVERILFEQNKYMALDVESAIDADRFENVIGKKHEVFYRYGYKYTTFELAIMHYQGCIEKMEDWIAKNITPDEFEALDVATQYTNYLEDNYYDVIDCIKNEVVYLLFQNREFLMHFNIFMSDVLLGKSDRKNVPLWVKRAVKYGDRCKCVMCQKDLSGIMDIEEQYENQYDHIVPLEDGGLNDVSNMQLMCSKCNKEKGINIYTNNIYHFYYDN
;
A
#
# COMPACT_ATOMS: atom_id res chain seq x y z
N MET A 1 0.01 -9.88 12.53
CA MET A 1 -1.04 -8.99 12.01
C MET A 1 -2.15 -8.89 13.04
N LYS A 2 -2.52 -7.69 13.44
CA LYS A 2 -3.53 -7.43 14.49
C LYS A 2 -4.89 -7.04 13.91
N TYR A 3 -4.91 -6.50 12.70
CA TYR A 3 -6.12 -6.01 12.04
C TYR A 3 -6.35 -6.75 10.71
N PHE A 4 -7.35 -7.63 10.67
CA PHE A 4 -7.60 -8.48 9.50
C PHE A 4 -7.98 -7.70 8.24
N ASN A 5 -8.63 -6.54 8.38
CA ASN A 5 -8.97 -5.71 7.22
C ASN A 5 -7.76 -5.09 6.53
N THR A 6 -6.53 -5.30 7.04
CA THR A 6 -5.30 -4.94 6.33
C THR A 6 -5.24 -5.59 4.94
N TYR A 7 -5.84 -6.76 4.75
CA TYR A 7 -6.00 -7.37 3.42
C TYR A 7 -6.80 -6.50 2.45
N TYR A 8 -7.79 -5.76 2.94
CA TYR A 8 -8.52 -4.79 2.12
C TYR A 8 -7.60 -3.72 1.53
N PHE A 9 -6.70 -3.17 2.33
CA PHE A 9 -5.71 -2.20 1.84
C PHE A 9 -4.75 -2.84 0.84
N CYS A 10 -4.28 -4.06 1.11
CA CYS A 10 -3.42 -4.80 0.19
C CYS A 10 -4.11 -5.02 -1.16
N SER A 11 -5.39 -5.44 -1.16
CA SER A 11 -6.13 -5.69 -2.40
C SER A 11 -6.33 -4.42 -3.24
N ILE A 12 -6.61 -3.27 -2.61
CA ILE A 12 -6.72 -2.00 -3.32
C ILE A 12 -5.36 -1.59 -3.91
N ILE A 13 -4.29 -1.69 -3.13
CA ILE A 13 -2.94 -1.31 -3.58
C ILE A 13 -2.47 -2.20 -4.73
N GLN A 14 -2.73 -3.51 -4.64
CA GLN A 14 -2.46 -4.44 -5.73
C GLN A 14 -3.25 -4.07 -6.98
N TYR A 15 -4.54 -3.80 -6.85
CA TYR A 15 -5.40 -3.41 -7.96
C TYR A 15 -4.92 -2.11 -8.64
N ILE A 16 -4.47 -1.11 -7.87
CA ILE A 16 -3.92 0.15 -8.41
C ILE A 16 -2.72 -0.11 -9.33
N ILE A 17 -1.85 -1.06 -8.97
CA ILE A 17 -0.65 -1.40 -9.76
C ILE A 17 -0.98 -2.29 -10.96
N GLU A 18 -1.92 -3.21 -10.82
CA GLU A 18 -2.25 -4.22 -11.85
C GLU A 18 -3.30 -3.71 -12.84
N ASP A 19 -4.11 -2.73 -12.45
CA ASP A 19 -5.13 -2.17 -13.34
C ASP A 19 -4.49 -1.26 -14.39
N SER A 20 -4.58 -1.71 -15.65
CA SER A 20 -4.13 -0.94 -16.82
C SER A 20 -5.11 0.15 -17.23
N SER A 21 -6.21 0.38 -16.49
CA SER A 21 -7.17 1.44 -16.78
C SER A 21 -6.58 2.82 -16.48
N LEU A 22 -7.10 3.85 -17.19
CA LEU A 22 -6.69 5.23 -16.94
C LEU A 22 -7.19 5.80 -15.61
N ASP A 23 -8.02 5.06 -14.88
CA ASP A 23 -8.67 5.53 -13.65
C ASP A 23 -7.65 5.84 -12.55
N TYR A 24 -6.57 5.06 -12.45
CA TYR A 24 -5.51 5.26 -11.46
C TYR A 24 -4.28 6.00 -12.01
N ALA A 25 -4.22 6.29 -13.31
CA ALA A 25 -3.04 6.92 -13.93
C ALA A 25 -2.68 8.25 -13.27
N ARG A 26 -3.68 9.07 -12.91
CA ARG A 26 -3.46 10.33 -12.21
C ARG A 26 -2.90 10.13 -10.80
N THR A 27 -3.45 9.18 -10.05
CA THR A 27 -2.99 8.84 -8.71
C THR A 27 -1.54 8.34 -8.73
N LEU A 28 -1.22 7.50 -9.72
CA LEU A 28 0.15 7.02 -9.91
C LEU A 28 1.10 8.16 -10.30
N ALA A 29 0.68 9.10 -11.13
CA ALA A 29 1.48 10.29 -11.48
C ALA A 29 1.77 11.15 -10.24
N GLU A 30 0.80 11.37 -9.37
CA GLU A 30 1.00 12.11 -8.11
C GLU A 30 2.06 11.45 -7.20
N PHE A 31 2.19 10.12 -7.26
CA PHE A 31 3.25 9.40 -6.55
C PHE A 31 4.60 9.53 -7.25
N THR A 32 4.63 9.47 -8.58
CA THR A 32 5.88 9.34 -9.35
C THR A 32 6.57 10.67 -9.64
N ASP A 33 5.82 11.75 -9.78
CA ASP A 33 6.37 13.07 -10.09
C ASP A 33 7.47 13.52 -9.10
N PRO A 34 7.29 13.40 -7.76
CA PRO A 34 8.34 13.74 -6.81
C PRO A 34 9.55 12.81 -6.85
N LEU A 35 9.36 11.54 -7.24
CA LEU A 35 10.43 10.54 -7.25
C LEU A 35 11.44 10.77 -8.36
N SER A 36 11.01 11.38 -9.47
CA SER A 36 11.89 11.70 -10.60
C SER A 36 12.99 12.70 -10.25
N GLU A 37 12.81 13.46 -9.18
CA GLU A 37 13.74 14.50 -8.70
C GLU A 37 14.60 14.05 -7.50
N CYS A 38 14.32 12.87 -6.93
CA CYS A 38 15.00 12.38 -5.73
C CYS A 38 15.98 11.23 -6.06
N GLU A 39 17.28 11.49 -5.85
CA GLU A 39 18.26 10.40 -5.80
C GLU A 39 18.09 9.62 -4.50
N ARG A 40 17.79 8.33 -4.60
CA ARG A 40 17.72 7.43 -3.46
C ARG A 40 18.94 6.49 -3.44
N GLU A 41 19.45 6.23 -2.25
CA GLU A 41 20.56 5.29 -2.06
C GLU A 41 20.13 3.86 -2.42
N ASP A 42 21.02 3.14 -3.12
CA ASP A 42 20.87 1.70 -3.39
C ASP A 42 20.63 0.93 -2.08
N PHE A 43 19.65 0.05 -2.08
CA PHE A 43 19.27 -0.75 -0.91
C PHE A 43 18.99 0.07 0.35
N SER A 44 18.29 1.19 0.21
CA SER A 44 17.75 1.92 1.37
C SER A 44 16.86 0.99 2.23
N LYS A 45 16.89 1.17 3.55
CA LYS A 45 15.99 0.43 4.46
C LYS A 45 14.53 0.81 4.27
N GLU A 46 14.28 2.07 3.97
CA GLU A 46 12.99 2.52 3.46
C GLU A 46 12.98 2.28 1.96
N SER A 47 12.39 1.18 1.53
CA SER A 47 12.29 0.82 0.12
C SER A 47 11.28 1.70 -0.62
N TYR A 48 11.30 1.66 -1.95
CA TYR A 48 10.25 2.29 -2.76
C TYR A 48 8.85 1.73 -2.42
N LEU A 49 8.77 0.46 -2.00
CA LEU A 49 7.52 -0.13 -1.55
C LEU A 49 6.98 0.57 -0.29
N HIS A 50 7.83 0.94 0.68
CA HIS A 50 7.39 1.70 1.85
C HIS A 50 6.78 3.04 1.43
N SER A 51 7.49 3.81 0.61
CA SER A 51 6.97 5.10 0.12
C SER A 51 5.67 4.98 -0.67
N PHE A 52 5.54 3.92 -1.47
CA PHE A 52 4.32 3.67 -2.21
C PHE A 52 3.14 3.30 -1.30
N VAL A 53 3.38 2.45 -0.31
CA VAL A 53 2.36 2.08 0.68
C VAL A 53 1.94 3.28 1.51
N ASP A 54 2.89 4.12 1.96
CA ASP A 54 2.59 5.36 2.68
C ASP A 54 1.65 6.25 1.87
N PHE A 55 2.02 6.55 0.64
CA PHE A 55 1.21 7.34 -0.28
C PHE A 55 -0.19 6.70 -0.51
N ALA A 56 -0.23 5.41 -0.82
CA ALA A 56 -1.48 4.74 -1.16
C ALA A 56 -2.44 4.64 0.05
N VAL A 57 -1.91 4.37 1.25
CA VAL A 57 -2.72 4.31 2.48
C VAL A 57 -3.29 5.67 2.82
N GLU A 58 -2.50 6.75 2.74
CA GLU A 58 -2.96 8.13 2.94
C GLU A 58 -4.02 8.51 1.91
N ARG A 59 -3.83 8.12 0.66
CA ARG A 59 -4.81 8.37 -0.39
C ARG A 59 -6.12 7.61 -0.15
N ILE A 60 -6.07 6.36 0.29
CA ILE A 60 -7.26 5.58 0.64
C ILE A 60 -8.00 6.25 1.82
N LEU A 61 -7.27 6.71 2.85
CA LEU A 61 -7.85 7.43 3.98
C LEU A 61 -8.61 8.68 3.51
N PHE A 62 -7.95 9.51 2.72
CA PHE A 62 -8.55 10.72 2.18
C PHE A 62 -9.80 10.43 1.32
N GLU A 63 -9.72 9.48 0.39
CA GLU A 63 -10.85 9.15 -0.49
C GLU A 63 -12.04 8.60 0.30
N GLN A 64 -11.83 7.78 1.33
CA GLN A 64 -12.91 7.32 2.20
C GLN A 64 -13.59 8.49 2.93
N ASN A 65 -12.82 9.42 3.47
CA ASN A 65 -13.33 10.60 4.14
C ASN A 65 -14.08 11.53 3.17
N LYS A 66 -13.57 11.67 1.96
CA LYS A 66 -14.21 12.45 0.89
C LYS A 66 -15.58 11.88 0.51
N TYR A 67 -15.71 10.57 0.32
CA TYR A 67 -17.00 9.95 0.03
C TYR A 67 -18.00 10.16 1.18
N MET A 68 -17.57 10.03 2.43
CA MET A 68 -18.41 10.32 3.60
C MET A 68 -18.84 11.78 3.65
N ALA A 69 -17.93 12.72 3.37
CA ALA A 69 -18.25 14.14 3.35
C ALA A 69 -19.24 14.51 2.23
N LEU A 70 -19.10 13.91 1.05
CA LEU A 70 -20.05 14.07 -0.06
C LEU A 70 -21.45 13.55 0.28
N ASP A 71 -21.54 12.43 1.01
CA ASP A 71 -22.82 11.91 1.48
C ASP A 71 -23.50 12.90 2.45
N VAL A 72 -22.72 13.50 3.36
CA VAL A 72 -23.22 14.54 4.30
C VAL A 72 -23.62 15.80 3.55
N GLU A 73 -22.83 16.28 2.59
CA GLU A 73 -23.16 17.44 1.76
C GLU A 73 -24.47 17.25 1.03
N SER A 74 -24.65 16.08 0.39
CA SER A 74 -25.88 15.73 -0.31
C SER A 74 -27.09 15.73 0.64
N ALA A 75 -26.92 15.31 1.88
CA ALA A 75 -27.97 15.34 2.89
C ALA A 75 -28.28 16.78 3.34
N ILE A 76 -27.26 17.64 3.53
CA ILE A 76 -27.47 19.08 3.86
C ILE A 76 -28.19 19.79 2.73
N ASP A 77 -27.86 19.54 1.49
CA ASP A 77 -28.50 20.14 0.33
C ASP A 77 -29.97 19.70 0.20
N ALA A 78 -30.26 18.42 0.45
CA ALA A 78 -31.64 17.92 0.51
C ALA A 78 -32.45 18.59 1.62
N ASP A 79 -31.90 18.79 2.82
CA ASP A 79 -32.53 19.46 3.92
C ASP A 79 -32.79 20.96 3.62
N ARG A 80 -31.78 21.64 3.03
CA ARG A 80 -31.96 23.03 2.56
C ARG A 80 -33.11 23.13 1.55
N PHE A 81 -33.18 22.19 0.60
CA PHE A 81 -34.25 22.15 -0.40
C PHE A 81 -35.62 21.88 0.26
N GLU A 82 -35.71 20.92 1.18
CA GLU A 82 -36.97 20.61 1.89
C GLU A 82 -37.42 21.74 2.82
N ASN A 83 -36.50 22.47 3.44
CA ASN A 83 -36.80 23.66 4.23
C ASN A 83 -37.41 24.77 3.37
N VAL A 84 -36.96 24.95 2.13
CA VAL A 84 -37.53 25.90 1.17
C VAL A 84 -38.99 25.53 0.81
N ILE A 85 -39.32 24.24 0.76
CA ILE A 85 -40.68 23.76 0.49
C ILE A 85 -41.52 23.55 1.76
N GLY A 86 -41.01 23.96 2.92
CA GLY A 86 -41.76 23.96 4.20
C GLY A 86 -41.81 22.62 4.93
N LYS A 87 -40.95 21.66 4.59
CA LYS A 87 -40.82 20.39 5.31
C LYS A 87 -39.57 20.40 6.21
N LYS A 88 -39.77 20.14 7.50
CA LYS A 88 -38.65 19.93 8.43
C LYS A 88 -38.15 18.50 8.32
N HIS A 89 -36.87 18.32 7.91
CA HIS A 89 -36.16 17.05 7.98
C HIS A 89 -34.97 17.12 8.94
N GLU A 90 -34.85 16.10 9.76
CA GLU A 90 -33.61 15.87 10.54
C GLU A 90 -32.62 15.16 9.63
N VAL A 91 -31.62 15.92 9.12
CA VAL A 91 -30.68 15.54 8.07
C VAL A 91 -29.84 14.30 8.46
N PHE A 92 -29.43 14.23 9.71
CA PHE A 92 -28.46 13.25 10.16
C PHE A 92 -28.98 11.82 10.43
N TYR A 93 -30.30 11.57 10.38
CA TYR A 93 -30.88 10.25 10.69
C TYR A 93 -31.26 9.41 9.48
N ARG A 94 -31.14 9.91 8.27
CA ARG A 94 -31.61 9.20 7.07
C ARG A 94 -30.61 8.14 6.55
N TYR A 95 -29.33 8.35 6.76
CA TYR A 95 -28.29 7.44 6.29
C TYR A 95 -27.62 6.85 7.52
N GLY A 96 -27.88 5.57 7.78
CA GLY A 96 -27.18 4.87 8.86
C GLY A 96 -25.67 5.05 8.67
N TYR A 97 -25.03 5.73 9.61
CA TYR A 97 -23.61 6.02 9.57
C TYR A 97 -22.81 4.72 9.41
N LYS A 98 -22.06 4.62 8.33
CA LYS A 98 -21.13 3.53 8.11
C LYS A 98 -19.75 4.01 8.46
N TYR A 99 -19.12 3.35 9.42
CA TYR A 99 -17.72 3.59 9.71
C TYR A 99 -16.86 3.33 8.47
N THR A 100 -15.89 4.20 8.21
CA THR A 100 -14.83 3.91 7.23
C THR A 100 -13.96 2.75 7.72
N THR A 101 -13.17 2.18 6.83
CA THR A 101 -12.24 1.10 7.22
C THR A 101 -11.19 1.59 8.22
N PHE A 102 -10.78 2.85 8.11
CA PHE A 102 -9.87 3.48 9.08
C PHE A 102 -10.52 3.71 10.44
N GLU A 103 -11.74 4.20 10.48
CA GLU A 103 -12.48 4.35 11.75
C GLU A 103 -12.65 3.01 12.46
N LEU A 104 -12.96 1.95 11.71
CA LEU A 104 -13.01 0.59 12.25
C LEU A 104 -11.67 0.11 12.79
N ALA A 105 -10.57 0.44 12.09
CA ALA A 105 -9.22 0.11 12.57
C ALA A 105 -8.88 0.85 13.85
N ILE A 106 -9.17 2.15 13.93
CA ILE A 106 -8.93 2.96 15.13
C ILE A 106 -9.73 2.40 16.31
N MET A 107 -11.00 2.08 16.09
CA MET A 107 -11.83 1.43 17.13
C MET A 107 -11.25 0.09 17.58
N HIS A 108 -10.72 -0.70 16.67
CA HIS A 108 -10.10 -1.98 16.99
C HIS A 108 -8.85 -1.83 17.87
N TYR A 109 -7.99 -0.85 17.55
CA TYR A 109 -6.72 -0.65 18.25
C TYR A 109 -6.86 0.17 19.54
N GLN A 110 -7.73 1.19 19.54
CA GLN A 110 -7.84 2.15 20.64
C GLN A 110 -9.20 2.14 21.35
N GLY A 111 -10.18 1.41 20.84
CA GLY A 111 -11.49 1.21 21.45
C GLY A 111 -12.49 2.36 21.27
N CYS A 112 -12.07 3.55 20.83
CA CYS A 112 -12.95 4.68 20.58
C CYS A 112 -12.37 5.60 19.49
N ILE A 113 -13.26 6.27 18.79
CA ILE A 113 -12.96 7.31 17.81
C ILE A 113 -14.03 8.39 17.86
N GLU A 114 -13.67 9.63 17.61
CA GLU A 114 -14.62 10.67 17.26
C GLU A 114 -15.01 10.51 15.79
N LYS A 115 -16.28 10.14 15.56
CA LYS A 115 -16.79 9.95 14.21
C LYS A 115 -16.82 11.28 13.44
N MET A 116 -16.75 11.18 12.10
CA MET A 116 -16.81 12.37 11.25
C MET A 116 -18.05 13.22 11.51
N GLU A 117 -19.23 12.62 11.71
CA GLU A 117 -20.46 13.37 12.03
C GLU A 117 -20.34 14.19 13.32
N ASP A 118 -19.82 13.59 14.40
CA ASP A 118 -19.65 14.27 15.69
C ASP A 118 -18.58 15.36 15.58
N TRP A 119 -17.54 15.11 14.81
CA TRP A 119 -16.47 16.07 14.53
C TRP A 119 -16.98 17.24 13.69
N ILE A 120 -17.77 16.98 12.61
CA ILE A 120 -18.41 18.02 11.80
C ILE A 120 -19.32 18.89 12.67
N ALA A 121 -20.18 18.28 13.49
CA ALA A 121 -21.11 19.01 14.34
C ALA A 121 -20.43 19.99 15.32
N LYS A 122 -19.16 19.74 15.68
CA LYS A 122 -18.36 20.59 16.57
C LYS A 122 -17.56 21.66 15.84
N ASN A 123 -17.11 21.39 14.63
CA ASN A 123 -16.08 22.17 13.97
C ASN A 123 -16.56 22.91 12.72
N ILE A 124 -17.67 22.49 12.11
CA ILE A 124 -18.16 23.02 10.83
C ILE A 124 -19.57 23.55 10.98
N THR A 125 -19.83 24.76 10.47
CA THR A 125 -21.19 25.27 10.36
C THR A 125 -21.83 24.81 9.05
N PRO A 126 -23.15 24.53 9.02
CA PRO A 126 -23.81 24.06 7.79
C PRO A 126 -23.68 25.02 6.58
N ASP A 127 -23.54 26.31 6.84
CA ASP A 127 -23.42 27.34 5.79
C ASP A 127 -21.98 27.36 5.17
N GLU A 128 -20.99 26.85 5.89
CA GLU A 128 -19.58 26.77 5.49
C GLU A 128 -19.19 25.36 5.02
N PHE A 129 -20.17 24.44 4.92
CA PHE A 129 -19.88 23.07 4.56
C PHE A 129 -19.51 22.94 3.08
N GLU A 130 -18.31 22.48 2.81
CA GLU A 130 -17.82 22.03 1.53
C GLU A 130 -17.15 20.65 1.71
N ALA A 131 -17.61 19.64 0.98
CA ALA A 131 -17.23 18.25 1.21
C ALA A 131 -15.71 18.02 1.10
N LEU A 132 -15.04 18.67 0.15
CA LEU A 132 -13.61 18.50 -0.06
C LEU A 132 -12.79 19.09 1.10
N ASP A 133 -13.17 20.27 1.58
CA ASP A 133 -12.53 20.94 2.71
C ASP A 133 -12.73 20.15 4.00
N VAL A 134 -13.94 19.68 4.24
CA VAL A 134 -14.29 18.84 5.40
C VAL A 134 -13.50 17.53 5.37
N ALA A 135 -13.43 16.87 4.23
CA ALA A 135 -12.63 15.64 4.07
C ALA A 135 -11.15 15.89 4.39
N THR A 136 -10.59 16.99 3.90
CA THR A 136 -9.19 17.36 4.15
C THR A 136 -8.96 17.63 5.63
N GLN A 137 -9.81 18.43 6.26
CA GLN A 137 -9.68 18.77 7.68
C GLN A 137 -9.84 17.53 8.59
N TYR A 138 -10.80 16.65 8.27
CA TYR A 138 -11.01 15.43 9.06
C TYR A 138 -9.89 14.42 8.84
N THR A 139 -9.32 14.32 7.62
CA THR A 139 -8.13 13.49 7.36
C THR A 139 -6.95 13.95 8.21
N ASN A 140 -6.65 15.25 8.21
CA ASN A 140 -5.58 15.82 9.05
C ASN A 140 -5.84 15.56 10.54
N TYR A 141 -7.10 15.69 10.99
CA TYR A 141 -7.48 15.36 12.37
C TYR A 141 -7.19 13.90 12.72
N LEU A 142 -7.48 12.95 11.81
CA LEU A 142 -7.18 11.52 12.03
C LEU A 142 -5.67 11.27 12.06
N GLU A 143 -4.93 11.88 11.15
CA GLU A 143 -3.47 11.74 11.10
C GLU A 143 -2.81 12.30 12.36
N ASP A 144 -3.23 13.46 12.85
CA ASP A 144 -2.67 14.09 14.04
C ASP A 144 -2.98 13.31 15.33
N ASN A 145 -4.18 12.72 15.45
CA ASN A 145 -4.64 12.09 16.69
C ASN A 145 -4.49 10.56 16.72
N TYR A 146 -4.37 9.92 15.56
CA TYR A 146 -4.35 8.45 15.43
C TYR A 146 -3.19 7.95 14.57
N TYR A 147 -2.12 8.74 14.47
CA TYR A 147 -0.92 8.41 13.70
C TYR A 147 -0.39 7.01 13.99
N ASP A 148 -0.29 6.61 15.27
CA ASP A 148 0.22 5.29 15.66
C ASP A 148 -0.58 4.14 15.05
N VAL A 149 -1.90 4.30 14.89
CA VAL A 149 -2.76 3.28 14.27
C VAL A 149 -2.56 3.24 12.77
N ILE A 150 -2.49 4.41 12.13
CA ILE A 150 -2.26 4.53 10.69
C ILE A 150 -0.90 3.92 10.33
N ASP A 151 0.13 4.24 11.11
CA ASP A 151 1.48 3.68 10.96
C ASP A 151 1.49 2.15 11.15
N CYS A 152 0.76 1.63 12.13
CA CYS A 152 0.58 0.17 12.28
C CYS A 152 -0.02 -0.47 11.04
N ILE A 153 -1.05 0.16 10.42
CA ILE A 153 -1.67 -0.35 9.18
C ILE A 153 -0.65 -0.33 8.04
N LYS A 154 0.06 0.78 7.84
CA LYS A 154 1.11 0.92 6.81
C LYS A 154 2.15 -0.19 6.94
N ASN A 155 2.67 -0.42 8.14
CA ASN A 155 3.66 -1.46 8.42
C ASN A 155 3.13 -2.87 8.15
N GLU A 156 1.88 -3.17 8.51
CA GLU A 156 1.25 -4.46 8.21
C GLU A 156 1.04 -4.66 6.70
N VAL A 157 0.64 -3.62 5.99
CA VAL A 157 0.48 -3.64 4.52
C VAL A 157 1.82 -3.92 3.84
N VAL A 158 2.87 -3.19 4.20
CA VAL A 158 4.23 -3.44 3.68
C VAL A 158 4.66 -4.87 3.92
N TYR A 159 4.45 -5.38 5.15
CA TYR A 159 4.80 -6.75 5.52
C TYR A 159 4.09 -7.79 4.65
N LEU A 160 2.80 -7.60 4.38
CA LEU A 160 2.03 -8.54 3.55
C LEU A 160 2.43 -8.45 2.07
N LEU A 161 2.50 -7.24 1.51
CA LEU A 161 2.86 -7.02 0.11
C LEU A 161 4.29 -7.47 -0.19
N PHE A 162 5.22 -7.31 0.75
CA PHE A 162 6.59 -7.79 0.59
C PHE A 162 6.69 -9.32 0.42
N GLN A 163 5.70 -10.07 0.89
CA GLN A 163 5.64 -11.51 0.70
C GLN A 163 4.93 -11.94 -0.59
N ASN A 164 4.20 -11.03 -1.25
CA ASN A 164 3.54 -11.28 -2.50
C ASN A 164 4.48 -11.00 -3.68
N ARG A 165 5.12 -12.04 -4.21
CA ARG A 165 6.13 -11.91 -5.26
C ARG A 165 5.56 -11.44 -6.59
N GLU A 166 4.34 -11.85 -6.92
CA GLU A 166 3.65 -11.42 -8.13
C GLU A 166 3.35 -9.90 -8.10
N PHE A 167 2.81 -9.43 -6.99
CA PHE A 167 2.65 -7.99 -6.76
C PHE A 167 4.00 -7.25 -6.87
N LEU A 168 5.05 -7.75 -6.20
CA LEU A 168 6.37 -7.11 -6.27
C LEU A 168 6.94 -7.08 -7.69
N MET A 169 6.65 -8.07 -8.52
CA MET A 169 7.03 -8.05 -9.93
C MET A 169 6.35 -6.91 -10.66
N HIS A 170 5.03 -6.81 -10.58
CA HIS A 170 4.27 -5.72 -11.21
C HIS A 170 4.70 -4.35 -10.69
N PHE A 171 4.87 -4.22 -9.38
CA PHE A 171 5.36 -2.99 -8.76
C PHE A 171 6.76 -2.59 -9.26
N ASN A 172 7.71 -3.52 -9.35
CA ASN A 172 9.05 -3.20 -9.81
C ASN A 172 9.13 -2.97 -11.32
N ILE A 173 8.25 -3.59 -12.14
CA ILE A 173 8.07 -3.22 -13.55
C ILE A 173 7.62 -1.76 -13.63
N PHE A 174 6.56 -1.40 -12.91
CA PHE A 174 6.06 -0.03 -12.85
C PHE A 174 7.17 0.96 -12.44
N MET A 175 7.92 0.66 -11.37
CA MET A 175 9.01 1.52 -10.90
C MET A 175 10.16 1.64 -11.90
N SER A 176 10.48 0.59 -12.65
CA SER A 176 11.52 0.63 -13.69
C SER A 176 11.11 1.54 -14.86
N ASP A 177 9.83 1.54 -15.21
CA ASP A 177 9.29 2.41 -16.27
C ASP A 177 9.27 3.89 -15.85
N VAL A 178 9.01 4.15 -14.56
CA VAL A 178 8.95 5.51 -13.99
C VAL A 178 10.33 6.14 -13.87
N LEU A 179 11.28 5.40 -13.28
CA LEU A 179 12.58 5.96 -12.93
C LEU A 179 13.57 5.96 -14.10
N LEU A 180 13.28 5.26 -15.20
CA LEU A 180 14.05 5.23 -16.45
C LEU A 180 15.58 5.12 -16.27
N GLY A 181 16.03 4.70 -15.10
CA GLY A 181 17.44 4.63 -14.72
C GLY A 181 18.03 3.25 -14.96
N LYS A 182 19.28 3.19 -15.40
CA LYS A 182 20.06 1.95 -15.32
C LYS A 182 20.84 1.97 -14.03
N SER A 183 20.53 1.06 -13.14
CA SER A 183 21.29 0.86 -11.92
C SER A 183 22.50 -0.02 -12.18
N ASP A 184 23.68 0.40 -11.70
CA ASP A 184 24.87 -0.44 -11.70
C ASP A 184 24.72 -1.59 -10.69
N ARG A 185 25.29 -2.73 -11.00
CA ARG A 185 25.27 -3.88 -10.09
C ARG A 185 26.04 -3.57 -8.80
N LYS A 186 25.35 -3.66 -7.67
CA LYS A 186 25.91 -3.46 -6.32
C LYS A 186 25.94 -4.77 -5.53
N ASN A 187 26.82 -4.80 -4.54
CA ASN A 187 26.81 -5.91 -3.59
C ASN A 187 25.56 -5.86 -2.72
N VAL A 188 24.79 -6.95 -2.73
CA VAL A 188 23.58 -7.06 -1.91
C VAL A 188 23.94 -7.06 -0.42
N PRO A 189 23.48 -6.08 0.38
CA PRO A 189 23.78 -6.00 1.80
C PRO A 189 23.26 -7.22 2.58
N LEU A 190 23.89 -7.50 3.72
CA LEU A 190 23.49 -8.66 4.54
C LEU A 190 22.04 -8.53 5.05
N TRP A 191 21.59 -7.33 5.39
CA TRP A 191 20.21 -7.12 5.84
C TRP A 191 19.19 -7.42 4.75
N VAL A 192 19.46 -7.05 3.49
CA VAL A 192 18.63 -7.39 2.33
C VAL A 192 18.57 -8.90 2.13
N LYS A 193 19.72 -9.59 2.18
CA LYS A 193 19.76 -11.06 2.11
C LYS A 193 18.90 -11.71 3.18
N ARG A 194 18.92 -11.18 4.40
CA ARG A 194 18.08 -11.67 5.52
C ARG A 194 16.60 -11.41 5.27
N ALA A 195 16.24 -10.20 4.83
CA ALA A 195 14.85 -9.83 4.54
C ALA A 195 14.27 -10.72 3.43
N VAL A 196 14.99 -10.87 2.32
CA VAL A 196 14.60 -11.72 1.19
C VAL A 196 14.49 -13.19 1.61
N LYS A 197 15.48 -13.70 2.34
CA LYS A 197 15.45 -15.08 2.84
C LYS A 197 14.26 -15.34 3.76
N TYR A 198 13.90 -14.37 4.59
CA TYR A 198 12.72 -14.44 5.45
C TYR A 198 11.42 -14.37 4.64
N GLY A 199 11.29 -13.39 3.73
CA GLY A 199 10.11 -13.21 2.89
C GLY A 199 9.82 -14.45 2.02
N ASP A 200 10.87 -15.04 1.44
CA ASP A 200 10.77 -16.28 0.64
C ASP A 200 10.79 -17.57 1.49
N ARG A 201 10.70 -17.43 2.82
CA ARG A 201 10.64 -18.55 3.77
C ARG A 201 11.76 -19.57 3.56
N CYS A 202 12.96 -19.09 3.25
CA CYS A 202 14.13 -19.89 2.95
C CYS A 202 13.92 -20.90 1.80
N LYS A 203 13.07 -20.56 0.80
CA LYS A 203 12.82 -21.43 -0.36
C LYS A 203 13.16 -20.72 -1.66
N CYS A 204 13.57 -21.49 -2.65
CA CYS A 204 13.67 -20.99 -4.02
C CYS A 204 12.28 -20.63 -4.54
N VAL A 205 12.06 -19.38 -4.97
CA VAL A 205 10.76 -18.91 -5.48
C VAL A 205 10.27 -19.71 -6.70
N MET A 206 11.18 -20.28 -7.50
CA MET A 206 10.84 -21.03 -8.71
C MET A 206 10.46 -22.50 -8.43
N CYS A 207 11.35 -23.24 -7.77
CA CYS A 207 11.21 -24.69 -7.60
C CYS A 207 10.87 -25.11 -6.16
N GLN A 208 10.78 -24.16 -5.25
CA GLN A 208 10.49 -24.35 -3.83
C GLN A 208 11.51 -25.24 -3.06
N LYS A 209 12.69 -25.47 -3.65
CA LYS A 209 13.79 -26.16 -2.95
C LYS A 209 14.08 -25.42 -1.65
N ASP A 210 14.29 -26.15 -0.56
CA ASP A 210 14.72 -25.59 0.72
C ASP A 210 16.16 -25.01 0.59
N LEU A 211 16.29 -23.76 0.97
CA LEU A 211 17.54 -22.99 0.97
C LEU A 211 17.88 -22.47 2.37
N SER A 212 17.30 -23.09 3.41
CA SER A 212 17.57 -22.72 4.81
C SER A 212 19.02 -23.03 5.22
N GLY A 213 19.63 -24.02 4.60
CA GLY A 213 20.93 -24.57 4.98
C GLY A 213 20.89 -25.44 6.25
N ILE A 214 19.68 -25.81 6.72
CA ILE A 214 19.54 -26.66 7.92
C ILE A 214 19.80 -28.13 7.57
N MET A 215 19.43 -28.55 6.38
CA MET A 215 19.51 -29.96 5.97
C MET A 215 20.78 -30.33 5.20
N ASP A 216 21.53 -29.34 4.69
CA ASP A 216 22.71 -29.56 3.84
C ASP A 216 23.87 -28.62 4.22
N ILE A 217 24.96 -29.19 4.69
CA ILE A 217 26.19 -28.43 5.04
C ILE A 217 26.92 -27.90 3.79
N GLU A 218 26.71 -28.50 2.62
CA GLU A 218 27.33 -28.11 1.36
C GLU A 218 26.58 -27.00 0.62
N GLU A 219 25.30 -26.71 0.95
CA GLU A 219 24.45 -25.79 0.19
C GLU A 219 24.60 -24.29 0.52
N GLN A 220 25.53 -23.89 1.38
CA GLN A 220 25.78 -22.45 1.66
C GLN A 220 26.15 -21.64 0.41
N TYR A 221 26.58 -22.30 -0.67
CA TYR A 221 26.95 -21.68 -1.96
C TYR A 221 25.80 -21.66 -2.98
N GLU A 222 24.65 -22.30 -2.71
CA GLU A 222 23.54 -22.37 -3.68
C GLU A 222 22.57 -21.20 -3.61
N ASN A 223 22.58 -20.42 -2.51
CA ASN A 223 21.67 -19.28 -2.34
C ASN A 223 22.06 -18.14 -3.28
N GLN A 224 21.20 -17.86 -4.25
CA GLN A 224 21.33 -16.72 -5.14
C GLN A 224 20.29 -15.66 -4.76
N TYR A 225 20.73 -14.41 -4.67
CA TYR A 225 19.87 -13.25 -4.48
C TYR A 225 19.80 -12.54 -5.82
N ASP A 226 18.67 -12.65 -6.46
CA ASP A 226 18.47 -12.22 -7.83
C ASP A 226 17.45 -11.09 -7.90
N HIS A 227 17.56 -10.22 -8.91
CA HIS A 227 16.58 -9.17 -9.16
C HIS A 227 15.38 -9.75 -9.89
N ILE A 228 14.15 -9.44 -9.43
CA ILE A 228 12.91 -9.83 -10.10
C ILE A 228 12.87 -9.21 -11.50
N VAL A 229 13.00 -7.88 -11.57
CA VAL A 229 13.24 -7.11 -12.79
C VAL A 229 14.75 -6.93 -12.93
N PRO A 230 15.40 -7.45 -13.97
CA PRO A 230 16.83 -7.32 -14.16
C PRO A 230 17.30 -5.86 -14.24
N LEU A 231 18.53 -5.60 -13.80
CA LEU A 231 19.10 -4.24 -13.89
C LEU A 231 19.23 -3.77 -15.34
N GLU A 232 19.41 -4.72 -16.28
CA GLU A 232 19.46 -4.43 -17.73
C GLU A 232 18.15 -3.91 -18.28
N ASP A 233 17.02 -4.29 -17.65
CA ASP A 233 15.65 -3.85 -17.97
C ASP A 233 15.19 -2.69 -17.08
N GLY A 234 16.12 -1.97 -16.45
CA GLY A 234 15.81 -0.83 -15.59
C GLY A 234 15.46 -1.22 -14.14
N GLY A 235 15.61 -2.47 -13.76
CA GLY A 235 15.37 -2.91 -12.38
C GLY A 235 16.23 -2.15 -11.37
N LEU A 236 15.73 -2.01 -10.16
CA LEU A 236 16.34 -1.22 -9.10
C LEU A 236 17.12 -2.08 -8.09
N ASN A 237 18.16 -1.50 -7.51
CA ASN A 237 18.82 -2.04 -6.32
C ASN A 237 17.97 -1.74 -5.07
N ASP A 238 16.78 -2.32 -5.01
CA ASP A 238 15.83 -2.19 -3.92
C ASP A 238 15.45 -3.57 -3.35
N VAL A 239 15.20 -3.65 -2.05
CA VAL A 239 14.85 -4.92 -1.40
C VAL A 239 13.56 -5.53 -1.95
N SER A 240 12.62 -4.71 -2.42
CA SER A 240 11.37 -5.16 -3.05
C SER A 240 11.62 -5.85 -4.40
N ASN A 241 12.72 -5.52 -5.08
CA ASN A 241 13.11 -6.13 -6.36
C ASN A 241 13.97 -7.40 -6.20
N MET A 242 14.19 -7.88 -4.97
CA MET A 242 15.07 -9.01 -4.72
C MET A 242 14.29 -10.28 -4.38
N GLN A 243 14.77 -11.44 -4.88
CA GLN A 243 14.19 -12.76 -4.62
C GLN A 243 15.25 -13.80 -4.33
N LEU A 244 14.88 -14.86 -3.59
CA LEU A 244 15.75 -15.99 -3.27
C LEU A 244 15.59 -17.11 -4.29
N MET A 245 16.69 -17.52 -4.89
CA MET A 245 16.73 -18.59 -5.88
C MET A 245 17.84 -19.60 -5.61
N CYS A 246 17.65 -20.84 -6.06
CA CYS A 246 18.76 -21.78 -6.16
C CYS A 246 19.59 -21.48 -7.41
N SER A 247 20.84 -21.93 -7.42
CA SER A 247 21.79 -21.67 -8.53
C SER A 247 21.27 -22.16 -9.89
N LYS A 248 20.53 -23.30 -9.92
CA LYS A 248 19.94 -23.85 -11.14
C LYS A 248 18.87 -22.92 -11.70
N CYS A 249 17.86 -22.57 -10.88
CA CYS A 249 16.74 -21.71 -11.32
C CYS A 249 17.23 -20.30 -11.69
N ASN A 250 18.23 -19.76 -10.97
CA ASN A 250 18.80 -18.47 -11.30
C ASN A 250 19.45 -18.45 -12.70
N LYS A 251 20.17 -19.52 -13.05
CA LYS A 251 20.74 -19.69 -14.40
C LYS A 251 19.67 -19.87 -15.48
N GLU A 252 18.58 -20.60 -15.17
CA GLU A 252 17.47 -20.79 -16.09
C GLU A 252 16.67 -19.51 -16.32
N LYS A 253 16.47 -18.70 -15.28
CA LYS A 253 15.83 -17.38 -15.39
C LYS A 253 16.63 -16.43 -16.26
N GLY A 254 17.95 -16.36 -16.06
CA GLY A 254 18.83 -15.45 -16.79
C GLY A 254 18.38 -14.00 -16.61
N ILE A 255 18.17 -13.29 -17.73
CA ILE A 255 17.75 -11.90 -17.79
C ILE A 255 16.22 -11.72 -17.92
N ASN A 256 15.44 -12.77 -17.80
CA ASN A 256 13.98 -12.64 -17.92
C ASN A 256 13.38 -12.06 -16.64
N ILE A 257 12.35 -11.24 -16.80
CA ILE A 257 11.47 -10.82 -15.69
C ILE A 257 10.63 -12.02 -15.31
N TYR A 258 10.85 -12.56 -14.12
CA TYR A 258 10.10 -13.71 -13.64
C TYR A 258 10.19 -13.86 -12.12
N THR A 259 9.07 -14.22 -11.53
CA THR A 259 8.96 -14.66 -10.15
C THR A 259 7.83 -15.67 -10.00
N ASN A 260 7.58 -16.14 -8.80
CA ASN A 260 6.43 -16.99 -8.49
C ASN A 260 6.06 -16.84 -7.01
N ASN A 261 4.77 -16.83 -6.73
CA ASN A 261 4.26 -16.89 -5.36
C ASN A 261 4.40 -18.31 -4.80
N ILE A 262 4.96 -18.39 -3.57
CA ILE A 262 5.05 -19.65 -2.84
C ILE A 262 3.70 -19.99 -2.19
N TYR A 263 2.93 -18.95 -1.83
CA TYR A 263 1.64 -19.06 -1.16
C TYR A 263 0.66 -18.05 -1.74
N HIS A 264 -0.62 -18.43 -1.80
CA HIS A 264 -1.71 -17.50 -2.08
C HIS A 264 -2.10 -16.74 -0.81
N PHE A 265 -2.46 -15.48 -0.98
CA PHE A 265 -2.91 -14.60 0.09
C PHE A 265 -4.44 -14.54 0.12
N TYR A 266 -5.01 -14.25 1.30
CA TYR A 266 -6.48 -14.18 1.43
C TYR A 266 -7.11 -13.00 0.68
N TYR A 267 -6.32 -12.00 0.27
CA TYR A 267 -6.78 -10.87 -0.52
C TYR A 267 -6.67 -11.09 -2.03
N ASP A 268 -6.13 -12.23 -2.47
CA ASP A 268 -5.97 -12.60 -3.89
C ASP A 268 -7.27 -13.12 -4.53
N ASN A 269 -8.45 -12.97 -3.88
CA ASN A 269 -9.72 -13.49 -4.38
C ASN A 269 -10.63 -12.40 -4.89
#